data_349d6d1bf03c6e0f6d966e23a345cc27
#
_entry.id   349d6d1bf03c6e0f6d966e23a345cc27
#
_cell.length_a   1.000
_cell.length_b   1.000
_cell.length_c   1.000
_cell.angle_alpha   90.00
_cell.angle_beta   90.00
_cell.angle_gamma   90.00
#
_symmetry.space_group_name_H-M   'P 1'
#
loop_
_entity.id
_entity.type
_entity.pdbx_description
1 polymer ?
#
loop_
_entity_poly.entity_id
_entity_poly.type
_entity_poly.pdbx_seq_one_letter_code
_entity_poly.pdbx_strand_id
1 'polypeptide(L)'
;QQALPKPGASEPSAHFAFDLTTGGVDTALFPFRQWGRIQKELLYNQPELLRHGHPLGDESLRAAIAGHLRQYRGVACTADQIVVGAGTEYLLGQLAHLFAGKTAAVENPGYRRTSAILQVEGVSGCPVPIDEGGLSLAGLRASGAQLCYVTPSHHFPTGVTMPAPRRAQLIRWAQEQPGRYI
;
A
#
# COMPACT_ATOMS: atom_id res chain seq x y z
N GLN A 1 -35.43 21.26 8.76
CA GLN A 1 -34.75 20.03 8.22
C GLN A 1 -34.35 20.35 6.79
N GLN A 2 -33.10 20.65 6.55
CA GLN A 2 -32.56 20.81 5.20
C GLN A 2 -32.42 19.41 4.60
N ALA A 3 -33.16 19.17 3.50
CA ALA A 3 -33.07 17.92 2.76
C ALA A 3 -31.63 17.76 2.20
N LEU A 4 -31.00 16.61 2.45
CA LEU A 4 -29.74 16.29 1.83
C LEU A 4 -29.87 16.31 0.30
N PRO A 5 -28.90 16.86 -0.44
CA PRO A 5 -28.92 16.85 -1.90
C PRO A 5 -29.02 15.39 -2.39
N LYS A 6 -29.96 15.12 -3.26
CA LYS A 6 -30.08 13.81 -3.92
C LYS A 6 -28.76 13.53 -4.66
N PRO A 7 -28.22 12.29 -4.57
CA PRO A 7 -27.09 11.91 -5.42
C PRO A 7 -27.44 12.22 -6.86
N GLY A 8 -26.59 12.99 -7.54
CA GLY A 8 -26.78 13.30 -8.95
C GLY A 8 -27.01 12.01 -9.73
N ALA A 9 -27.96 12.04 -10.67
CA ALA A 9 -28.17 10.93 -11.60
C ALA A 9 -26.81 10.60 -12.24
N SER A 10 -26.43 9.32 -12.19
CA SER A 10 -25.22 8.85 -12.88
C SER A 10 -25.34 9.26 -14.35
N GLU A 11 -24.38 10.04 -14.83
CA GLU A 11 -24.32 10.34 -16.26
C GLU A 11 -24.35 9.03 -17.03
N PRO A 12 -25.06 8.95 -18.17
CA PRO A 12 -25.07 7.75 -18.98
C PRO A 12 -23.62 7.40 -19.32
N SER A 13 -23.20 6.18 -18.99
CA SER A 13 -21.84 5.70 -19.27
C SER A 13 -21.57 5.88 -20.77
N ALA A 14 -20.66 6.78 -21.11
CA ALA A 14 -20.22 6.91 -22.50
C ALA A 14 -19.65 5.55 -22.92
N HIS A 15 -20.23 4.97 -23.98
CA HIS A 15 -19.70 3.74 -24.58
C HIS A 15 -18.38 4.08 -25.28
N PHE A 16 -17.28 3.85 -24.61
CA PHE A 16 -15.95 3.93 -25.22
C PHE A 16 -15.65 2.62 -25.98
N ALA A 17 -15.00 2.74 -27.14
CA ALA A 17 -14.53 1.55 -27.87
C ALA A 17 -13.52 0.74 -27.05
N PHE A 18 -12.76 1.42 -26.20
CA PHE A 18 -11.82 0.81 -25.24
C PHE A 18 -11.93 1.57 -23.92
N ASP A 19 -12.18 0.83 -22.83
CA ASP A 19 -12.16 1.37 -21.48
C ASP A 19 -10.79 1.01 -20.84
N LEU A 20 -9.94 2.02 -20.64
CA LEU A 20 -8.61 1.88 -20.03
C LEU A 20 -8.62 2.28 -18.54
N THR A 21 -9.79 2.38 -17.92
CA THR A 21 -9.87 2.64 -16.48
C THR A 21 -9.35 1.45 -15.68
N THR A 22 -8.69 1.75 -14.56
CA THR A 22 -8.10 0.71 -13.70
C THR A 22 -9.08 0.10 -12.70
N GLY A 23 -10.36 0.49 -12.75
CA GLY A 23 -11.40 0.03 -11.83
C GLY A 23 -12.04 -1.31 -12.20
N GLY A 24 -11.76 -1.83 -13.39
CA GLY A 24 -12.32 -3.09 -13.88
C GLY A 24 -11.51 -4.30 -13.44
N VAL A 25 -12.21 -5.44 -13.27
CA VAL A 25 -11.61 -6.74 -13.02
C VAL A 25 -12.03 -7.68 -14.15
N ASP A 26 -11.11 -8.47 -14.68
CA ASP A 26 -11.46 -9.54 -15.62
C ASP A 26 -12.20 -10.66 -14.87
N THR A 27 -13.52 -10.62 -14.92
CA THR A 27 -14.37 -11.58 -14.24
C THR A 27 -14.28 -12.99 -14.84
N ALA A 28 -13.81 -13.14 -16.07
CA ALA A 28 -13.65 -14.45 -16.71
C ALA A 28 -12.51 -15.27 -16.09
N LEU A 29 -11.49 -14.59 -15.56
CA LEU A 29 -10.34 -15.22 -14.90
C LEU A 29 -10.54 -15.45 -13.41
N PHE A 30 -11.57 -14.88 -12.79
CA PHE A 30 -11.77 -15.02 -11.36
C PHE A 30 -12.35 -16.41 -10.99
N PRO A 31 -11.74 -17.13 -10.05
CA PRO A 31 -12.14 -18.50 -9.71
C PRO A 31 -13.37 -18.52 -8.76
N PHE A 32 -14.55 -18.06 -9.21
CA PHE A 32 -15.77 -17.92 -8.41
C PHE A 32 -16.17 -19.18 -7.64
N ARG A 33 -16.05 -20.36 -8.27
CA ARG A 33 -16.43 -21.63 -7.62
C ARG A 33 -15.55 -21.93 -6.40
N GLN A 34 -14.24 -21.72 -6.56
CA GLN A 34 -13.28 -21.96 -5.47
C GLN A 34 -13.50 -20.96 -4.35
N TRP A 35 -13.66 -19.67 -4.69
CA TRP A 35 -13.93 -18.61 -3.73
C TRP A 35 -15.21 -18.87 -2.94
N GLY A 36 -16.31 -19.15 -3.62
CA GLY A 36 -17.60 -19.43 -2.97
C GLY A 36 -17.55 -20.67 -2.07
N ARG A 37 -16.82 -21.72 -2.47
CA ARG A 37 -16.62 -22.90 -1.63
C ARG A 37 -15.88 -22.54 -0.34
N ILE A 38 -14.77 -21.83 -0.43
CA ILE A 38 -13.95 -21.43 0.72
C ILE A 38 -14.78 -20.56 1.68
N GLN A 39 -15.52 -19.57 1.15
CA GLN A 39 -16.39 -18.72 1.99
C GLN A 39 -17.45 -19.54 2.73
N LYS A 40 -18.11 -20.47 2.02
CA LYS A 40 -19.12 -21.33 2.62
C LYS A 40 -18.51 -22.22 3.70
N GLU A 41 -17.39 -22.87 3.46
CA GLU A 41 -16.69 -23.70 4.43
C GLU A 41 -16.31 -22.92 5.69
N LEU A 42 -15.77 -21.71 5.56
CA LEU A 42 -15.41 -20.87 6.69
C LEU A 42 -16.64 -20.47 7.51
N LEU A 43 -17.69 -19.98 6.88
CA LEU A 43 -18.91 -19.54 7.57
C LEU A 43 -19.60 -20.67 8.36
N TYR A 44 -19.60 -21.89 7.82
CA TYR A 44 -20.26 -23.04 8.50
C TYR A 44 -19.38 -23.69 9.57
N ASN A 45 -18.06 -23.72 9.36
CA ASN A 45 -17.16 -24.46 10.24
C ASN A 45 -16.49 -23.58 11.29
N GLN A 46 -16.47 -22.25 11.08
CA GLN A 46 -15.78 -21.30 11.96
C GLN A 46 -16.66 -20.06 12.23
N PRO A 47 -17.84 -20.22 12.82
CA PRO A 47 -18.77 -19.11 13.09
C PRO A 47 -18.18 -18.04 14.03
N GLU A 48 -17.15 -18.39 14.82
CA GLU A 48 -16.39 -17.48 15.66
C GLU A 48 -15.67 -16.37 14.89
N LEU A 49 -15.38 -16.56 13.61
CA LEU A 49 -14.81 -15.52 12.74
C LEU A 49 -15.72 -14.30 12.54
N LEU A 50 -17.01 -14.43 12.89
CA LEU A 50 -17.95 -13.31 12.89
C LEU A 50 -17.86 -12.44 14.15
N ARG A 51 -17.08 -12.84 15.15
CA ARG A 51 -16.85 -12.04 16.36
C ARG A 51 -15.79 -10.97 16.13
N HIS A 52 -15.71 -10.01 17.06
CA HIS A 52 -14.61 -9.07 17.08
C HIS A 52 -13.28 -9.83 17.21
N GLY A 53 -12.40 -9.64 16.23
CA GLY A 53 -11.08 -10.23 16.20
C GLY A 53 -10.06 -9.48 17.06
N HIS A 54 -8.82 -9.95 17.00
CA HIS A 54 -7.68 -9.28 17.64
C HIS A 54 -7.39 -7.93 16.95
N PRO A 55 -7.02 -6.86 17.68
CA PRO A 55 -6.74 -5.53 17.10
C PRO A 55 -5.68 -5.52 16.00
N LEU A 56 -4.71 -6.42 16.05
CA LEU A 56 -3.68 -6.56 15.00
C LEU A 56 -4.12 -7.44 13.82
N GLY A 57 -5.35 -7.94 13.83
CA GLY A 57 -5.88 -8.92 12.88
C GLY A 57 -5.84 -10.35 13.43
N ASP A 58 -6.57 -11.24 12.78
CA ASP A 58 -6.67 -12.65 13.17
C ASP A 58 -5.29 -13.32 13.23
N GLU A 59 -5.04 -14.07 14.32
CA GLU A 59 -3.73 -14.69 14.56
C GLU A 59 -3.38 -15.74 13.51
N SER A 60 -4.36 -16.52 13.08
CA SER A 60 -4.16 -17.54 12.06
C SER A 60 -3.78 -16.92 10.71
N LEU A 61 -4.40 -15.80 10.35
CA LEU A 61 -4.06 -15.04 9.15
C LEU A 61 -2.65 -14.45 9.26
N ARG A 62 -2.30 -13.84 10.39
CA ARG A 62 -0.96 -13.27 10.61
C ARG A 62 0.12 -14.35 10.57
N ALA A 63 -0.14 -15.52 11.15
CA ALA A 63 0.76 -16.68 11.09
C ALA A 63 0.93 -17.20 9.65
N ALA A 64 -0.16 -17.28 8.88
CA ALA A 64 -0.11 -17.67 7.47
C ALA A 64 0.68 -16.65 6.62
N ILE A 65 0.50 -15.35 6.85
CA ILE A 65 1.29 -14.29 6.20
C ILE A 65 2.78 -14.41 6.54
N ALA A 66 3.14 -14.64 7.82
CA ALA A 66 4.53 -14.83 8.23
C ALA A 66 5.16 -16.05 7.54
N GLY A 67 4.42 -17.16 7.44
CA GLY A 67 4.85 -18.36 6.72
C GLY A 67 5.07 -18.08 5.23
N HIS A 68 4.14 -17.39 4.58
CA HIS A 68 4.25 -16.99 3.18
C HIS A 68 5.47 -16.09 2.93
N LEU A 69 5.66 -15.07 3.74
CA LEU A 69 6.78 -14.13 3.62
C LEU A 69 8.13 -14.86 3.78
N ARG A 70 8.22 -15.80 4.72
CA ARG A 70 9.42 -16.62 4.91
C ARG A 70 9.69 -17.50 3.70
N GLN A 71 8.67 -18.21 3.21
CA GLN A 71 8.81 -19.18 2.13
C GLN A 71 9.09 -18.54 0.77
N TYR A 72 8.39 -17.44 0.43
CA TYR A 72 8.42 -16.88 -0.92
C TYR A 72 9.20 -15.57 -1.04
N ARG A 73 9.53 -14.92 0.07
CA ARG A 73 10.22 -13.62 0.09
C ARG A 73 11.51 -13.61 0.90
N GLY A 74 11.81 -14.69 1.61
CA GLY A 74 12.99 -14.78 2.47
C GLY A 74 12.95 -13.81 3.68
N VAL A 75 11.77 -13.30 4.04
CA VAL A 75 11.61 -12.39 5.16
C VAL A 75 11.40 -13.18 6.44
N ALA A 76 12.36 -13.10 7.37
CA ALA A 76 12.26 -13.72 8.68
C ALA A 76 11.42 -12.82 9.61
N CYS A 77 10.13 -13.15 9.77
CA CYS A 77 9.22 -12.46 10.68
C CYS A 77 8.33 -13.45 11.44
N THR A 78 7.74 -12.97 12.54
CA THR A 78 6.74 -13.68 13.34
C THR A 78 5.37 -13.05 13.18
N ALA A 79 4.31 -13.75 13.58
CA ALA A 79 2.94 -13.23 13.53
C ALA A 79 2.76 -11.92 14.33
N ASP A 80 3.55 -11.72 15.40
CA ASP A 80 3.47 -10.51 16.25
C ASP A 80 4.06 -9.26 15.58
N GLN A 81 4.80 -9.45 14.50
CA GLN A 81 5.33 -8.35 13.68
C GLN A 81 4.42 -7.99 12.50
N ILE A 82 3.24 -8.59 12.42
CA ILE A 82 2.28 -8.38 11.33
C ILE A 82 1.02 -7.72 11.86
N VAL A 83 0.63 -6.66 11.20
CA VAL A 83 -0.64 -5.95 11.43
C VAL A 83 -1.48 -6.03 10.16
N VAL A 84 -2.71 -6.52 10.30
CA VAL A 84 -3.70 -6.55 9.22
C VAL A 84 -4.68 -5.40 9.42
N GLY A 85 -4.84 -4.56 8.41
CA GLY A 85 -5.70 -3.39 8.48
C GLY A 85 -6.62 -3.25 7.26
N ALA A 86 -7.43 -2.22 7.26
CA ALA A 86 -8.46 -1.95 6.25
C ALA A 86 -7.88 -1.37 4.94
N GLY A 87 -6.80 -1.94 4.46
CA GLY A 87 -6.14 -1.56 3.20
C GLY A 87 -4.93 -0.65 3.38
N THR A 88 -4.22 -0.43 2.27
CA THR A 88 -2.93 0.28 2.27
C THR A 88 -3.05 1.73 2.76
N GLU A 89 -4.11 2.44 2.39
CA GLU A 89 -4.28 3.84 2.79
C GLU A 89 -4.47 3.97 4.31
N TYR A 90 -5.25 3.08 4.91
CA TYR A 90 -5.43 3.01 6.36
C TYR A 90 -4.11 2.73 7.07
N LEU A 91 -3.38 1.69 6.63
CA LEU A 91 -2.11 1.31 7.23
C LEU A 91 -1.05 2.41 7.07
N LEU A 92 -1.03 3.07 5.91
CA LEU A 92 -0.14 4.21 5.67
C LEU A 92 -0.43 5.37 6.62
N GLY A 93 -1.72 5.68 6.87
CA GLY A 93 -2.11 6.70 7.85
C GLY A 93 -1.60 6.35 9.26
N GLN A 94 -1.82 5.11 9.71
CA GLN A 94 -1.34 4.67 11.01
C GLN A 94 0.20 4.76 11.13
N LEU A 95 0.94 4.37 10.09
CA LEU A 95 2.39 4.51 10.07
C LEU A 95 2.82 5.98 10.04
N ALA A 96 2.18 6.81 9.22
CA ALA A 96 2.51 8.23 9.09
C ALA A 96 2.33 8.98 10.41
N HIS A 97 1.29 8.63 11.18
CA HIS A 97 1.06 9.21 12.50
C HIS A 97 2.26 9.08 13.46
N LEU A 98 3.01 7.98 13.36
CA LEU A 98 4.24 7.77 14.16
C LEU A 98 5.39 8.71 13.76
N PHE A 99 5.28 9.35 12.60
CA PHE A 99 6.32 10.20 12.02
C PHE A 99 5.89 11.66 11.86
N ALA A 100 4.88 12.10 12.57
CA ALA A 100 4.42 13.49 12.55
C ALA A 100 5.60 14.47 12.77
N GLY A 101 5.64 15.55 12.00
CA GLY A 101 6.72 16.54 12.01
C GLY A 101 7.96 16.17 11.18
N LYS A 102 8.00 14.97 10.55
CA LYS A 102 9.10 14.60 9.65
C LYS A 102 8.78 14.93 8.20
N THR A 103 9.81 14.85 7.35
CA THR A 103 9.70 14.99 5.90
C THR A 103 9.86 13.62 5.23
N ALA A 104 8.94 13.28 4.32
CA ALA A 104 8.96 12.08 3.51
C ALA A 104 9.23 12.41 2.04
N ALA A 105 10.27 11.84 1.47
CA ALA A 105 10.47 11.79 0.03
C ALA A 105 9.43 10.86 -0.59
N VAL A 106 8.68 11.35 -1.58
CA VAL A 106 7.67 10.59 -2.33
C VAL A 106 7.98 10.61 -3.81
N GLU A 107 7.72 9.52 -4.50
CA GLU A 107 7.95 9.39 -5.94
C GLU A 107 7.10 10.38 -6.74
N ASN A 108 7.69 11.06 -7.72
CA ASN A 108 7.02 11.99 -8.64
C ASN A 108 7.44 11.75 -10.10
N PRO A 109 6.52 11.28 -10.99
CA PRO A 109 5.13 10.92 -10.69
C PRO A 109 5.02 9.74 -9.74
N GLY A 110 3.90 9.62 -9.03
CA GLY A 110 3.65 8.56 -8.07
C GLY A 110 2.19 8.51 -7.63
N TYR A 111 1.90 7.72 -6.61
CA TYR A 111 0.55 7.55 -6.11
C TYR A 111 0.08 8.80 -5.35
N ARG A 112 -0.80 9.58 -5.98
CA ARG A 112 -1.23 10.90 -5.50
C ARG A 112 -1.79 10.91 -4.08
N ARG A 113 -2.51 9.85 -3.68
CA ARG A 113 -3.11 9.77 -2.35
C ARG A 113 -2.08 9.66 -1.23
N THR A 114 -0.90 9.12 -1.50
CA THR A 114 0.19 9.04 -0.51
C THR A 114 0.50 10.42 0.09
N SER A 115 0.71 11.42 -0.76
CA SER A 115 1.04 12.79 -0.28
C SER A 115 -0.09 13.39 0.56
N ALA A 116 -1.35 13.15 0.17
CA ALA A 116 -2.49 13.64 0.93
C ALA A 116 -2.60 12.97 2.32
N ILE A 117 -2.40 11.66 2.40
CA ILE A 117 -2.40 10.93 3.67
C ILE A 117 -1.28 11.41 4.58
N LEU A 118 -0.05 11.51 4.06
CA LEU A 118 1.09 12.00 4.82
C LEU A 118 0.83 13.40 5.38
N GLN A 119 0.27 14.30 4.57
CA GLN A 119 -0.03 15.67 4.98
C GLN A 119 -1.08 15.71 6.11
N VAL A 120 -2.14 14.90 6.03
CA VAL A 120 -3.17 14.82 7.09
C VAL A 120 -2.56 14.38 8.42
N GLU A 121 -1.61 13.46 8.39
CA GLU A 121 -0.91 12.95 9.58
C GLU A 121 0.28 13.81 10.02
N GLY A 122 0.44 14.99 9.45
CA GLY A 122 1.49 15.94 9.86
C GLY A 122 2.89 15.61 9.34
N VAL A 123 3.00 14.77 8.30
CA VAL A 123 4.25 14.48 7.60
C VAL A 123 4.34 15.31 6.33
N SER A 124 5.43 16.07 6.16
CA SER A 124 5.65 16.90 4.98
C SER A 124 6.09 16.05 3.79
N GLY A 125 5.29 15.98 2.72
CA GLY A 125 5.66 15.28 1.49
C GLY A 125 6.61 16.11 0.62
N CYS A 126 7.79 15.57 0.27
CA CYS A 126 8.74 16.16 -0.66
C CYS A 126 8.76 15.34 -1.97
N PRO A 127 8.28 15.88 -3.10
CA PRO A 127 8.30 15.18 -4.36
C PRO A 127 9.74 14.97 -4.85
N VAL A 128 10.09 13.72 -5.16
CA VAL A 128 11.40 13.35 -5.70
C VAL A 128 11.21 12.73 -7.09
N PRO A 129 11.91 13.20 -8.11
CA PRO A 129 11.74 12.65 -9.46
C PRO A 129 12.18 11.20 -9.53
N ILE A 130 11.55 10.46 -10.45
CA ILE A 130 11.94 9.10 -10.80
C ILE A 130 12.67 9.09 -12.15
N ASP A 131 13.58 8.13 -12.29
CA ASP A 131 14.28 7.81 -13.53
C ASP A 131 13.96 6.36 -13.97
N GLU A 132 14.68 5.83 -14.94
CA GLU A 132 14.51 4.45 -15.42
C GLU A 132 14.75 3.39 -14.34
N GLY A 133 15.44 3.73 -13.26
CA GLY A 133 15.70 2.89 -12.11
C GLY A 133 14.78 3.17 -10.92
N GLY A 134 13.73 3.98 -11.06
CA GLY A 134 12.84 4.39 -9.98
C GLY A 134 13.27 5.68 -9.30
N LEU A 135 12.98 5.85 -8.00
CA LEU A 135 13.26 7.09 -7.27
C LEU A 135 14.74 7.51 -7.37
N SER A 136 14.97 8.77 -7.74
CA SER A 136 16.31 9.36 -7.88
C SER A 136 17.02 9.48 -6.53
N LEU A 137 18.16 8.83 -6.39
CA LEU A 137 18.97 8.94 -5.16
C LEU A 137 19.56 10.33 -4.96
N ALA A 138 19.91 11.01 -6.03
CA ALA A 138 20.38 12.40 -5.94
C ALA A 138 19.27 13.31 -5.42
N GLY A 139 18.06 13.15 -5.96
CA GLY A 139 16.87 13.87 -5.49
C GLY A 139 16.53 13.52 -4.02
N LEU A 140 16.60 12.25 -3.64
CA LEU A 140 16.38 11.81 -2.26
C LEU A 140 17.38 12.45 -1.29
N ARG A 141 18.67 12.48 -1.63
CA ARG A 141 19.69 13.13 -0.79
C ARG A 141 19.49 14.64 -0.69
N ALA A 142 19.14 15.28 -1.80
CA ALA A 142 18.88 16.72 -1.85
C ALA A 142 17.59 17.13 -1.09
N SER A 143 16.61 16.24 -0.93
CA SER A 143 15.36 16.53 -0.25
C SER A 143 15.50 16.76 1.25
N GLY A 144 16.57 16.28 1.87
CA GLY A 144 16.73 16.31 3.32
C GLY A 144 15.72 15.44 4.09
N ALA A 145 14.97 14.59 3.40
CA ALA A 145 13.94 13.76 3.99
C ALA A 145 14.51 12.72 4.96
N GLN A 146 13.74 12.42 6.01
CA GLN A 146 14.01 11.33 6.94
C GLN A 146 13.28 10.04 6.54
N LEU A 147 12.19 10.17 5.79
CA LEU A 147 11.38 9.07 5.33
C LEU A 147 11.47 8.97 3.80
N CYS A 148 11.38 7.75 3.27
CA CYS A 148 11.33 7.51 1.83
C CYS A 148 10.19 6.53 1.53
N TYR A 149 9.12 7.02 0.90
CA TYR A 149 8.04 6.16 0.43
C TYR A 149 8.26 5.78 -1.03
N VAL A 150 8.38 4.49 -1.31
CA VAL A 150 8.67 3.97 -2.65
C VAL A 150 7.79 2.77 -3.00
N THR A 151 7.55 2.62 -4.30
CA THR A 151 6.88 1.47 -4.89
C THR A 151 7.89 0.73 -5.79
N PRO A 152 8.74 -0.15 -5.21
CA PRO A 152 9.91 -0.67 -5.91
C PRO A 152 9.61 -1.72 -6.98
N SER A 153 8.38 -2.22 -7.03
CA SER A 153 7.95 -3.20 -8.05
C SER A 153 6.70 -2.69 -8.73
N HIS A 154 6.74 -2.66 -10.07
CA HIS A 154 5.59 -2.22 -10.89
C HIS A 154 5.06 -0.82 -10.50
N HIS A 155 5.96 0.16 -10.46
CA HIS A 155 5.65 1.52 -10.07
C HIS A 155 4.47 2.10 -10.88
N PHE A 156 3.48 2.65 -10.20
CA PHE A 156 2.40 3.36 -10.86
C PHE A 156 2.67 4.89 -10.87
N PRO A 157 2.51 5.60 -12.02
CA PRO A 157 1.92 5.12 -13.27
C PRO A 157 2.92 4.60 -14.31
N THR A 158 4.23 4.58 -14.05
CA THR A 158 5.25 4.36 -15.05
C THR A 158 5.55 2.91 -15.39
N GLY A 159 5.15 1.96 -14.54
CA GLY A 159 5.46 0.54 -14.70
C GLY A 159 6.91 0.16 -14.38
N VAL A 160 7.76 1.11 -14.00
CA VAL A 160 9.17 0.86 -13.69
C VAL A 160 9.32 -0.10 -12.52
N THR A 161 10.23 -1.06 -12.65
CA THR A 161 10.66 -1.92 -11.55
C THR A 161 12.07 -1.52 -11.13
N MET A 162 12.22 -1.13 -9.87
CA MET A 162 13.50 -0.70 -9.30
C MET A 162 14.48 -1.87 -9.26
N PRO A 163 15.65 -1.76 -9.92
CA PRO A 163 16.64 -2.82 -9.97
C PRO A 163 17.33 -3.02 -8.60
N ALA A 164 17.83 -4.23 -8.36
CA ALA A 164 18.48 -4.60 -7.10
C ALA A 164 19.59 -3.64 -6.64
N PRO A 165 20.47 -3.11 -7.51
CA PRO A 165 21.48 -2.13 -7.10
C PRO A 165 20.86 -0.85 -6.52
N ARG A 166 19.76 -0.34 -7.11
CA ARG A 166 19.05 0.86 -6.61
C ARG A 166 18.41 0.59 -5.26
N ARG A 167 17.78 -0.58 -5.06
CA ARG A 167 17.23 -0.99 -3.76
C ARG A 167 18.33 -1.05 -2.69
N ALA A 168 19.49 -1.63 -3.00
CA ALA A 168 20.63 -1.65 -2.09
C ALA A 168 21.15 -0.24 -1.76
N GLN A 169 21.11 0.69 -2.71
CA GLN A 169 21.48 2.09 -2.47
C GLN A 169 20.47 2.79 -1.53
N LEU A 170 19.16 2.52 -1.66
CA LEU A 170 18.16 3.05 -0.73
C LEU A 170 18.38 2.53 0.69
N ILE A 171 18.64 1.23 0.84
CA ILE A 171 18.95 0.63 2.14
C ILE A 171 20.17 1.30 2.77
N ARG A 172 21.26 1.50 2.01
CA ARG A 172 22.43 2.23 2.48
C ARG A 172 22.09 3.66 2.92
N TRP A 173 21.30 4.38 2.11
CA TRP A 173 20.85 5.72 2.48
C TRP A 173 20.13 5.75 3.84
N ALA A 174 19.27 4.77 4.12
CA ALA A 174 18.61 4.68 5.43
C ALA A 174 19.59 4.37 6.55
N GLN A 175 20.59 3.54 6.30
CA GLN A 175 21.62 3.15 7.29
C GLN A 175 22.65 4.26 7.58
N GLU A 176 22.83 5.23 6.69
CA GLU A 176 23.80 6.33 6.85
C GLU A 176 23.47 7.23 8.05
N GLN A 177 22.20 7.33 8.45
CA GLN A 177 21.78 8.16 9.57
C GLN A 177 20.66 7.50 10.37
N PRO A 178 20.78 7.42 11.70
CA PRO A 178 19.68 7.00 12.58
C PRO A 178 18.44 7.86 12.36
N GLY A 179 17.27 7.25 12.41
CA GLY A 179 16.00 7.94 12.21
C GLY A 179 15.56 8.11 10.75
N ARG A 180 16.29 7.56 9.78
CA ARG A 180 15.84 7.39 8.41
C ARG A 180 15.14 6.06 8.23
N TYR A 181 14.02 6.07 7.46
CA TYR A 181 13.19 4.90 7.19
C TYR A 181 12.78 4.84 5.72
N ILE A 182 12.57 3.63 5.23
CA ILE A 182 12.04 3.36 3.88
C ILE A 182 10.73 2.61 4.05
#